data_c5a418ff72cee9a31c42dec61c0a1d6b
#
_entry.id   c5a418ff72cee9a31c42dec61c0a1d6b
#
_cell.length_a   1.000
_cell.length_b   1.000
_cell.length_c   1.000
_cell.angle_alpha   90.00
_cell.angle_beta   90.00
_cell.angle_gamma   90.00
#
_symmetry.space_group_name_H-M   'P 1'
#
loop_
_entity.id
_entity.type
_entity.pdbx_description
1 polymer ?
#
loop_
_entity_poly.entity_id
_entity_poly.type
_entity_poly.pdbx_seq_one_letter_code
_entity_poly.pdbx_strand_id
1 'polypeptide(L)'
;TGSAGVLNQTLSLGTLFIFITYISSFFDPIQELAEQFGTLQSSLASAGKIFSILDEKPDIVKPTHPVEVNIKGRIEFRHVWFAYEKDDYILKDISFVIEPGEKVAFVGATGAGKSSILNLIGRYFDIQKGEILIDGVNIKDIDTDVLRAAIGQVQQDVFIFTGDIKSNISLDNENISIEDVKRAAEIVHADSFIEKMPGGYDAPVTERGSTLSAGQRQLLSFARTLAYDPTILVLDEATANIDTETEALITSALAKLMEGRTTIMVAHRLSTIQHADKIIVMHQGQIKEAGTHQELLAQNGLYRKLYDLQLVEA
;
A
#
# COMPACT_ATOMS: atom_id res chain seq x y z
N THR A 1 36.81 56.22 -23.56
CA THR A 1 37.15 55.64 -23.09
C THR A 1 38.63 55.36 -23.11
N GLY A 2 39.04 54.39 -22.32
CA GLY A 2 40.45 54.16 -22.01
C GLY A 2 41.30 53.79 -23.21
N SER A 3 40.73 53.04 -24.19
CA SER A 3 41.41 52.71 -25.45
C SER A 3 41.75 53.94 -26.29
N ALA A 4 40.88 54.95 -26.36
CA ALA A 4 41.14 56.18 -27.02
C ALA A 4 42.25 57.02 -26.33
N GLY A 5 42.36 56.99 -25.00
CA GLY A 5 43.40 57.59 -24.22
C GLY A 5 44.79 56.98 -24.48
N VAL A 6 44.86 55.67 -24.67
CA VAL A 6 46.12 54.98 -25.04
C VAL A 6 46.54 55.33 -26.48
N LEU A 7 45.61 55.33 -27.43
CA LEU A 7 45.89 55.70 -28.82
C LEU A 7 46.37 57.16 -28.96
N ASN A 8 45.85 58.08 -28.15
CA ASN A 8 46.24 59.47 -28.10
C ASN A 8 47.45 59.74 -27.19
N GLN A 9 48.14 58.73 -26.70
CA GLN A 9 49.28 58.78 -25.78
C GLN A 9 49.08 59.64 -24.51
N THR A 10 47.80 59.80 -24.06
CA THR A 10 47.42 60.48 -22.82
C THR A 10 47.35 59.53 -21.67
N LEU A 11 47.34 58.21 -21.92
CA LEU A 11 47.29 57.14 -20.91
C LEU A 11 48.24 56.01 -21.27
N SER A 12 49.00 55.50 -20.32
CA SER A 12 49.84 54.28 -20.52
C SER A 12 49.00 53.02 -20.60
N LEU A 13 49.43 52.06 -21.40
CA LEU A 13 48.80 50.76 -21.52
C LEU A 13 48.75 50.05 -20.14
N GLY A 14 49.81 50.17 -19.30
CA GLY A 14 49.87 49.64 -17.98
C GLY A 14 48.83 50.26 -17.03
N THR A 15 48.62 51.59 -17.12
CA THR A 15 47.59 52.26 -16.31
C THR A 15 46.17 51.78 -16.68
N LEU A 16 45.90 51.58 -17.97
CA LEU A 16 44.60 51.03 -18.42
C LEU A 16 44.41 49.59 -17.90
N PHE A 17 45.45 48.77 -17.98
CA PHE A 17 45.38 47.39 -17.49
C PHE A 17 45.15 47.33 -15.99
N ILE A 18 45.89 48.13 -15.18
CA ILE A 18 45.70 48.20 -13.72
C ILE A 18 44.27 48.65 -13.39
N PHE A 19 43.73 49.65 -14.12
CA PHE A 19 42.40 50.16 -13.88
C PHE A 19 41.31 49.08 -14.15
N ILE A 20 41.44 48.32 -15.23
CA ILE A 20 40.55 47.20 -15.54
C ILE A 20 40.63 46.13 -14.45
N THR A 21 41.86 45.79 -14.02
CA THR A 21 42.06 44.80 -12.95
C THR A 21 41.40 45.24 -11.65
N TYR A 22 41.54 46.51 -11.26
CA TYR A 22 40.92 47.03 -10.04
C TYR A 22 39.38 47.07 -10.15
N ILE A 23 38.80 47.39 -11.32
CA ILE A 23 37.36 47.32 -11.54
C ILE A 23 36.88 45.88 -11.33
N SER A 24 37.51 44.90 -11.99
CA SER A 24 37.16 43.52 -11.84
C SER A 24 37.26 43.08 -10.36
N SER A 25 38.38 43.36 -9.71
CA SER A 25 38.59 43.00 -8.28
C SER A 25 37.60 43.69 -7.34
N PHE A 26 36.99 44.81 -7.74
CA PHE A 26 35.95 45.48 -6.97
C PHE A 26 34.56 44.84 -7.19
N PHE A 27 34.25 44.45 -8.42
CA PHE A 27 32.94 43.88 -8.74
C PHE A 27 32.84 42.37 -8.48
N ASP A 28 33.94 41.62 -8.59
CA ASP A 28 33.95 40.15 -8.36
C ASP A 28 33.41 39.77 -6.98
N PRO A 29 33.81 40.41 -5.87
CA PRO A 29 33.23 40.11 -4.56
C PRO A 29 31.72 40.40 -4.43
N ILE A 30 31.25 41.41 -5.15
CA ILE A 30 29.82 41.80 -5.17
C ILE A 30 29.00 40.72 -5.87
N GLN A 31 29.52 40.24 -7.01
CA GLN A 31 28.88 39.13 -7.73
C GLN A 31 28.90 37.82 -6.86
N GLU A 32 30.01 37.54 -6.23
CA GLU A 32 30.14 36.39 -5.34
C GLU A 32 29.16 36.43 -4.15
N LEU A 33 28.99 37.62 -3.54
CA LEU A 33 27.98 37.82 -2.50
C LEU A 33 26.56 37.60 -3.01
N ALA A 34 26.22 38.07 -4.21
CA ALA A 34 24.94 37.87 -4.83
C ALA A 34 24.65 36.38 -5.10
N GLU A 35 25.63 35.62 -5.56
CA GLU A 35 25.55 34.18 -5.78
C GLU A 35 25.39 33.43 -4.46
N GLN A 36 26.16 33.77 -3.40
CA GLN A 36 26.05 33.22 -2.07
C GLN A 36 24.66 33.49 -1.45
N PHE A 37 24.13 34.69 -1.65
CA PHE A 37 22.79 35.03 -1.19
C PHE A 37 21.71 34.18 -1.87
N GLY A 38 21.83 33.94 -3.18
CA GLY A 38 20.95 33.00 -3.90
C GLY A 38 21.02 31.58 -3.36
N THR A 39 22.23 31.09 -3.08
CA THR A 39 22.47 29.77 -2.49
C THR A 39 21.85 29.68 -1.09
N LEU A 40 22.01 30.72 -0.27
CA LEU A 40 21.42 30.80 1.07
C LEU A 40 19.90 30.75 1.02
N GLN A 41 19.26 31.52 0.13
CA GLN A 41 17.80 31.50 -0.04
C GLN A 41 17.29 30.09 -0.46
N SER A 42 17.96 29.44 -1.40
CA SER A 42 17.63 28.08 -1.84
C SER A 42 17.76 27.06 -0.69
N SER A 43 18.83 27.18 0.10
CA SER A 43 19.06 26.31 1.27
C SER A 43 18.01 26.53 2.35
N LEU A 44 17.63 27.77 2.64
CA LEU A 44 16.56 28.09 3.59
C LEU A 44 15.20 27.56 3.13
N ALA A 45 14.88 27.69 1.84
CA ALA A 45 13.66 27.14 1.28
C ALA A 45 13.60 25.61 1.37
N SER A 46 14.74 24.94 1.12
CA SER A 46 14.87 23.49 1.27
C SER A 46 14.74 23.05 2.71
N ALA A 47 15.41 23.74 3.64
CA ALA A 47 15.29 23.48 5.09
C ALA A 47 13.84 23.67 5.55
N GLY A 48 13.15 24.74 5.11
CA GLY A 48 11.75 24.97 5.41
C GLY A 48 10.84 23.82 5.00
N LYS A 49 11.07 23.24 3.80
CA LYS A 49 10.32 22.04 3.35
C LYS A 49 10.60 20.81 4.22
N ILE A 50 11.86 20.60 4.62
CA ILE A 50 12.23 19.49 5.51
C ILE A 50 11.53 19.65 6.86
N PHE A 51 11.60 20.83 7.47
CA PHE A 51 10.95 21.08 8.76
C PHE A 51 9.42 20.98 8.66
N SER A 52 8.79 21.44 7.57
CA SER A 52 7.35 21.28 7.40
C SER A 52 6.92 19.81 7.38
N ILE A 53 7.73 18.92 6.81
CA ILE A 53 7.45 17.47 6.81
C ILE A 53 7.71 16.86 8.21
N LEU A 54 8.77 17.28 8.90
CA LEU A 54 9.09 16.79 10.24
C LEU A 54 8.07 17.25 11.30
N ASP A 55 7.48 18.43 11.12
CA ASP A 55 6.46 19.00 12.02
C ASP A 55 5.05 18.50 11.70
N GLU A 56 4.85 17.75 10.59
CA GLU A 56 3.55 17.18 10.23
C GLU A 56 3.11 16.16 11.27
N LYS A 57 1.90 16.34 11.77
CA LYS A 57 1.33 15.44 12.78
C LYS A 57 0.55 14.34 12.09
N PRO A 58 0.70 13.07 12.53
CA PRO A 58 -0.11 11.99 12.02
C PRO A 58 -1.60 12.25 12.21
N ASP A 59 -2.41 12.06 11.16
CA ASP A 59 -3.87 12.18 11.24
C ASP A 59 -4.47 11.10 12.14
N ILE A 60 -3.86 9.90 12.13
CA ILE A 60 -4.30 8.79 12.99
C ILE A 60 -3.53 8.84 14.30
N VAL A 61 -4.24 9.21 15.35
CA VAL A 61 -3.67 9.28 16.70
C VAL A 61 -3.88 7.97 17.43
N LYS A 62 -2.80 7.42 18.01
CA LYS A 62 -2.89 6.23 18.87
C LYS A 62 -3.70 6.58 20.14
N PRO A 63 -4.54 5.64 20.62
CA PRO A 63 -5.28 5.86 21.86
C PRO A 63 -4.32 5.99 23.05
N THR A 64 -4.61 6.93 23.95
CA THR A 64 -3.81 7.14 25.18
C THR A 64 -3.92 5.96 26.14
N HIS A 65 -5.08 5.30 26.14
CA HIS A 65 -5.38 4.12 26.96
C HIS A 65 -5.99 3.05 26.05
N PRO A 66 -5.16 2.28 25.32
CA PRO A 66 -5.66 1.25 24.45
C PRO A 66 -6.39 0.15 25.22
N VAL A 67 -7.49 -0.33 24.66
CA VAL A 67 -8.20 -1.49 25.16
C VAL A 67 -7.46 -2.75 24.73
N GLU A 68 -7.13 -3.62 25.68
CA GLU A 68 -6.59 -4.93 25.37
C GLU A 68 -7.69 -5.78 24.71
N VAL A 69 -7.44 -6.27 23.51
CA VAL A 69 -8.36 -7.12 22.76
C VAL A 69 -7.61 -8.33 22.19
N ASN A 70 -8.20 -9.51 22.40
CA ASN A 70 -7.75 -10.71 21.70
C ASN A 70 -8.53 -10.82 20.39
N ILE A 71 -7.88 -10.45 19.29
CA ILE A 71 -8.52 -10.36 17.98
C ILE A 71 -8.81 -11.78 17.45
N LYS A 72 -10.11 -12.11 17.34
CA LYS A 72 -10.64 -13.35 16.75
C LYS A 72 -11.11 -13.17 15.32
N GLY A 73 -11.29 -11.92 14.90
CA GLY A 73 -11.60 -11.57 13.53
C GLY A 73 -13.06 -11.24 13.23
N ARG A 74 -13.90 -10.97 14.24
CA ARG A 74 -15.24 -10.41 13.99
C ARG A 74 -15.13 -8.93 13.64
N ILE A 75 -15.69 -8.55 12.49
CA ILE A 75 -15.65 -7.17 11.98
C ILE A 75 -17.07 -6.67 11.82
N GLU A 76 -17.37 -5.49 12.36
CA GLU A 76 -18.69 -4.90 12.28
C GLU A 76 -18.62 -3.42 11.91
N PHE A 77 -19.30 -3.05 10.84
CA PHE A 77 -19.54 -1.68 10.41
C PHE A 77 -20.95 -1.27 10.78
N ARG A 78 -21.11 -0.11 11.46
CA ARG A 78 -22.41 0.42 11.89
C ARG A 78 -22.58 1.83 11.36
N HIS A 79 -23.48 2.00 10.39
CA HIS A 79 -23.84 3.29 9.81
C HIS A 79 -22.62 4.15 9.41
N VAL A 80 -21.61 3.52 8.79
CA VAL A 80 -20.33 4.16 8.47
C VAL A 80 -20.48 5.09 7.26
N TRP A 81 -20.01 6.33 7.45
CA TRP A 81 -19.84 7.34 6.41
C TRP A 81 -18.38 7.72 6.33
N PHE A 82 -17.83 7.71 5.12
CA PHE A 82 -16.43 8.01 4.92
C PHE A 82 -16.19 8.85 3.66
N ALA A 83 -15.31 9.84 3.78
CA ALA A 83 -14.80 10.69 2.71
C ALA A 83 -13.29 10.89 2.90
N TYR A 84 -12.51 10.91 1.81
CA TYR A 84 -11.10 11.32 1.86
C TYR A 84 -10.97 12.84 1.96
N GLU A 85 -11.84 13.58 1.28
CA GLU A 85 -11.96 15.03 1.36
C GLU A 85 -13.31 15.42 1.96
N LYS A 86 -13.37 16.58 2.61
CA LYS A 86 -14.62 17.03 3.25
C LYS A 86 -15.76 17.05 2.24
N ASP A 87 -16.92 16.53 2.70
CA ASP A 87 -18.21 16.54 2.01
C ASP A 87 -18.35 15.69 0.74
N ASP A 88 -17.28 15.04 0.26
CA ASP A 88 -17.36 14.06 -0.84
C ASP A 88 -17.37 12.62 -0.29
N TYR A 89 -18.54 12.19 0.18
CA TYR A 89 -18.72 10.88 0.78
C TYR A 89 -18.59 9.75 -0.24
N ILE A 90 -17.54 8.96 -0.10
CA ILE A 90 -17.30 7.73 -0.88
C ILE A 90 -18.09 6.56 -0.31
N LEU A 91 -18.20 6.45 1.02
CA LEU A 91 -19.06 5.46 1.68
C LEU A 91 -20.22 6.19 2.36
N LYS A 92 -21.43 5.64 2.17
CA LYS A 92 -22.68 6.27 2.60
C LYS A 92 -23.54 5.24 3.30
N ASP A 93 -23.63 5.34 4.64
CA ASP A 93 -24.46 4.48 5.49
C ASP A 93 -24.15 2.98 5.33
N ILE A 94 -22.87 2.62 5.43
CA ILE A 94 -22.41 1.24 5.30
C ILE A 94 -22.61 0.52 6.62
N SER A 95 -23.35 -0.59 6.58
CA SER A 95 -23.57 -1.48 7.73
C SER A 95 -23.48 -2.94 7.28
N PHE A 96 -22.60 -3.71 7.92
CA PHE A 96 -22.47 -5.16 7.74
C PHE A 96 -21.71 -5.78 8.89
N VAL A 97 -21.80 -7.10 8.99
CA VAL A 97 -21.04 -7.93 9.95
C VAL A 97 -20.34 -9.05 9.18
N ILE A 98 -19.11 -9.31 9.55
CA ILE A 98 -18.31 -10.47 9.14
C ILE A 98 -18.00 -11.25 10.39
N GLU A 99 -18.36 -12.53 10.43
CA GLU A 99 -18.10 -13.40 11.56
C GLU A 99 -16.68 -13.99 11.50
N PRO A 100 -16.09 -14.42 12.64
CA PRO A 100 -14.76 -15.02 12.66
C PRO A 100 -14.67 -16.22 11.70
N GLY A 101 -13.67 -16.24 10.84
CA GLY A 101 -13.44 -17.26 9.83
C GLY A 101 -14.32 -17.18 8.58
N GLU A 102 -15.25 -16.21 8.49
CA GLU A 102 -16.10 -15.99 7.32
C GLU A 102 -15.27 -15.38 6.16
N LYS A 103 -15.51 -15.84 4.95
CA LYS A 103 -14.91 -15.33 3.71
C LYS A 103 -15.90 -14.43 2.99
N VAL A 104 -15.64 -13.13 2.95
CA VAL A 104 -16.54 -12.13 2.36
C VAL A 104 -15.91 -11.48 1.15
N ALA A 105 -16.65 -11.51 0.02
CA ALA A 105 -16.23 -10.84 -1.22
C ALA A 105 -16.98 -9.54 -1.42
N PHE A 106 -16.26 -8.44 -1.66
CA PHE A 106 -16.82 -7.17 -2.10
C PHE A 106 -16.75 -7.08 -3.61
N VAL A 107 -17.89 -6.89 -4.27
CA VAL A 107 -18.02 -6.75 -5.72
C VAL A 107 -18.71 -5.44 -6.10
N GLY A 108 -18.40 -4.90 -7.26
CA GLY A 108 -18.99 -3.64 -7.75
C GLY A 108 -18.06 -2.95 -8.75
N ALA A 109 -18.55 -1.97 -9.46
CA ALA A 109 -17.78 -1.18 -10.41
C ALA A 109 -16.58 -0.46 -9.74
N THR A 110 -15.59 -0.08 -10.55
CA THR A 110 -14.49 0.80 -10.09
C THR A 110 -15.09 2.09 -9.50
N GLY A 111 -14.53 2.55 -8.37
CA GLY A 111 -15.08 3.71 -7.64
C GLY A 111 -16.29 3.42 -6.76
N ALA A 112 -16.76 2.17 -6.62
CA ALA A 112 -17.89 1.84 -5.73
C ALA A 112 -17.55 1.93 -4.22
N GLY A 113 -16.27 2.11 -3.84
CA GLY A 113 -15.84 2.25 -2.44
C GLY A 113 -15.24 0.97 -1.84
N LYS A 114 -15.00 -0.09 -2.62
CA LYS A 114 -14.47 -1.38 -2.14
C LYS A 114 -13.12 -1.24 -1.42
N SER A 115 -12.12 -0.65 -2.07
CA SER A 115 -10.78 -0.44 -1.47
C SER A 115 -10.82 0.51 -0.27
N SER A 116 -11.79 1.43 -0.20
CA SER A 116 -11.98 2.27 0.97
C SER A 116 -12.39 1.47 2.20
N ILE A 117 -13.22 0.42 2.06
CA ILE A 117 -13.55 -0.50 3.16
C ILE A 117 -12.29 -1.19 3.67
N LEU A 118 -11.42 -1.70 2.76
CA LEU A 118 -10.17 -2.35 3.15
C LEU A 118 -9.27 -1.40 3.95
N ASN A 119 -9.14 -0.16 3.49
CA ASN A 119 -8.35 0.87 4.16
C ASN A 119 -8.88 1.22 5.56
N LEU A 120 -10.19 1.19 5.74
CA LEU A 120 -10.82 1.49 7.02
C LEU A 120 -10.64 0.35 8.03
N ILE A 121 -10.62 -0.91 7.59
CA ILE A 121 -10.36 -2.07 8.46
C ILE A 121 -8.95 -1.99 9.06
N GLY A 122 -7.93 -1.58 8.28
CA GLY A 122 -6.57 -1.33 8.76
C GLY A 122 -6.39 -0.01 9.52
N ARG A 123 -7.47 0.76 9.69
CA ARG A 123 -7.44 2.11 10.26
C ARG A 123 -6.32 2.97 9.64
N TYR A 124 -6.27 2.99 8.30
CA TYR A 124 -5.41 3.95 7.58
C TYR A 124 -6.06 5.34 7.49
N PHE A 125 -7.37 5.40 7.72
CA PHE A 125 -8.17 6.62 7.79
C PHE A 125 -9.20 6.48 8.90
N ASP A 126 -9.60 7.61 9.50
CA ASP A 126 -10.72 7.67 10.45
C ASP A 126 -12.02 8.06 9.74
N ILE A 127 -13.12 7.45 10.18
CA ILE A 127 -14.45 7.70 9.64
C ILE A 127 -15.06 8.99 10.21
N GLN A 128 -15.95 9.63 9.43
CA GLN A 128 -16.65 10.85 9.86
C GLN A 128 -17.90 10.55 10.67
N LYS A 129 -18.64 9.44 10.39
CA LYS A 129 -19.85 9.05 11.14
C LYS A 129 -19.93 7.53 11.23
N GLY A 130 -20.62 7.04 12.25
CA GLY A 130 -20.80 5.63 12.51
C GLY A 130 -19.69 5.04 13.37
N GLU A 131 -19.57 3.73 13.38
CA GLU A 131 -18.60 2.96 14.16
C GLU A 131 -18.06 1.78 13.36
N ILE A 132 -16.79 1.45 13.60
CA ILE A 132 -16.16 0.20 13.13
C ILE A 132 -15.68 -0.53 14.38
N LEU A 133 -16.10 -1.77 14.53
CA LEU A 133 -15.78 -2.59 15.68
C LEU A 133 -15.01 -3.84 15.22
N ILE A 134 -13.97 -4.19 15.96
CA ILE A 134 -13.26 -5.47 15.87
C ILE A 134 -13.50 -6.22 17.18
N ASP A 135 -14.11 -7.40 17.08
CA ASP A 135 -14.50 -8.21 18.23
C ASP A 135 -15.28 -7.42 19.31
N GLY A 136 -16.12 -6.47 18.86
CA GLY A 136 -16.96 -5.63 19.73
C GLY A 136 -16.26 -4.39 20.30
N VAL A 137 -14.97 -4.21 20.06
CA VAL A 137 -14.20 -3.04 20.50
C VAL A 137 -14.09 -2.03 19.34
N ASN A 138 -14.31 -0.75 19.60
CA ASN A 138 -14.16 0.28 18.57
C ASN A 138 -12.70 0.33 18.10
N ILE A 139 -12.50 0.35 16.78
CA ILE A 139 -11.17 0.35 16.15
C ILE A 139 -10.30 1.54 16.61
N LYS A 140 -10.91 2.64 17.07
CA LYS A 140 -10.20 3.80 17.59
C LYS A 140 -9.60 3.57 18.98
N ASP A 141 -10.15 2.63 19.75
CA ASP A 141 -9.72 2.31 21.10
C ASP A 141 -8.67 1.17 21.13
N ILE A 142 -8.44 0.51 20.00
CA ILE A 142 -7.42 -0.53 19.84
C ILE A 142 -6.08 0.13 19.49
N ASP A 143 -4.98 -0.37 20.05
CA ASP A 143 -3.64 0.03 19.62
C ASP A 143 -3.45 -0.30 18.13
N THR A 144 -3.00 0.68 17.35
CA THR A 144 -2.87 0.51 15.89
C THR A 144 -1.84 -0.54 15.49
N ASP A 145 -0.81 -0.77 16.31
CA ASP A 145 0.21 -1.78 16.01
C ASP A 145 -0.36 -3.18 16.27
N VAL A 146 -1.14 -3.35 17.35
CA VAL A 146 -1.84 -4.61 17.66
C VAL A 146 -2.89 -4.91 16.58
N LEU A 147 -3.68 -3.91 16.18
CA LEU A 147 -4.67 -4.05 15.13
C LEU A 147 -4.02 -4.49 13.81
N ARG A 148 -2.98 -3.77 13.37
CA ARG A 148 -2.32 -4.03 12.09
C ARG A 148 -1.52 -5.32 12.08
N ALA A 149 -0.98 -5.75 13.22
CA ALA A 149 -0.32 -7.05 13.35
C ALA A 149 -1.31 -8.23 13.16
N ALA A 150 -2.59 -8.04 13.52
CA ALA A 150 -3.63 -9.05 13.32
C ALA A 150 -4.19 -9.07 11.89
N ILE A 151 -3.82 -8.11 11.04
CA ILE A 151 -4.33 -7.97 9.66
C ILE A 151 -3.20 -8.24 8.67
N GLY A 152 -3.30 -9.31 7.92
CA GLY A 152 -2.46 -9.59 6.76
C GLY A 152 -3.07 -9.01 5.50
N GLN A 153 -2.33 -8.15 4.81
CA GLN A 153 -2.79 -7.56 3.56
C GLN A 153 -1.98 -8.08 2.37
N VAL A 154 -2.67 -8.62 1.38
CA VAL A 154 -2.12 -8.95 0.07
C VAL A 154 -2.59 -7.90 -0.93
N GLN A 155 -1.65 -7.14 -1.47
CA GLN A 155 -1.91 -6.08 -2.44
C GLN A 155 -1.82 -6.60 -3.87
N GLN A 156 -2.49 -5.91 -4.79
CA GLN A 156 -2.44 -6.18 -6.23
C GLN A 156 -1.00 -6.09 -6.77
N ASP A 157 -0.30 -5.01 -6.44
CA ASP A 157 1.10 -4.81 -6.81
C ASP A 157 2.00 -5.27 -5.67
N VAL A 158 2.64 -6.43 -5.85
CA VAL A 158 3.56 -7.00 -4.86
C VAL A 158 4.87 -6.24 -4.86
N PHE A 159 5.17 -5.58 -3.76
CA PHE A 159 6.45 -4.94 -3.55
C PHE A 159 7.47 -5.93 -2.97
N ILE A 160 8.61 -6.06 -3.65
CA ILE A 160 9.74 -6.88 -3.23
C ILE A 160 10.92 -5.96 -2.93
N PHE A 161 11.48 -6.11 -1.73
CA PHE A 161 12.62 -5.33 -1.27
C PHE A 161 13.93 -5.89 -1.80
N THR A 162 14.93 -5.04 -1.95
CA THR A 162 16.30 -5.47 -2.18
C THR A 162 16.84 -6.17 -0.92
N GLY A 163 17.47 -7.34 -1.10
CA GLY A 163 17.95 -8.16 0.00
C GLY A 163 18.06 -9.62 -0.43
N ASP A 164 17.54 -10.53 0.36
CA ASP A 164 17.45 -11.95 0.02
C ASP A 164 15.97 -12.45 0.14
N ILE A 165 15.74 -13.70 -0.21
CA ILE A 165 14.39 -14.29 -0.17
C ILE A 165 13.85 -14.34 1.26
N LYS A 166 14.65 -14.76 2.24
CA LYS A 166 14.22 -14.88 3.64
C LYS A 166 13.87 -13.52 4.24
N SER A 167 14.68 -12.49 3.99
CA SER A 167 14.40 -11.13 4.46
C SER A 167 13.12 -10.56 3.81
N ASN A 168 12.82 -10.92 2.58
CA ASN A 168 11.56 -10.54 1.94
C ASN A 168 10.34 -11.24 2.54
N ILE A 169 10.47 -12.44 3.11
CA ILE A 169 9.37 -13.15 3.78
C ILE A 169 9.23 -12.67 5.22
N SER A 170 10.33 -12.58 5.99
CA SER A 170 10.30 -12.18 7.39
C SER A 170 10.22 -10.66 7.61
N LEU A 171 10.55 -9.84 6.59
CA LEU A 171 10.75 -8.38 6.70
C LEU A 171 11.71 -8.03 7.83
N ASP A 172 12.77 -8.84 8.00
CA ASP A 172 13.79 -8.71 9.05
C ASP A 172 13.20 -8.68 10.49
N ASN A 173 12.02 -9.27 10.70
CA ASN A 173 11.43 -9.42 12.01
C ASN A 173 12.14 -10.53 12.79
N GLU A 174 12.80 -10.17 13.88
CA GLU A 174 13.56 -11.09 14.75
C GLU A 174 12.67 -12.19 15.40
N ASN A 175 11.38 -11.98 15.49
CA ASN A 175 10.43 -12.97 16.04
C ASN A 175 10.03 -14.05 15.03
N ILE A 176 10.37 -13.92 13.74
CA ILE A 176 10.08 -14.90 12.70
C ILE A 176 11.34 -15.72 12.44
N SER A 177 11.30 -16.98 12.85
CA SER A 177 12.43 -17.89 12.64
C SER A 177 12.58 -18.32 11.19
N ILE A 178 13.76 -18.82 10.81
CA ILE A 178 13.96 -19.39 9.45
C ILE A 178 13.06 -20.60 9.21
N GLU A 179 12.72 -21.34 10.24
CA GLU A 179 11.78 -22.46 10.19
C GLU A 179 10.37 -21.98 9.86
N ASP A 180 9.94 -20.84 10.41
CA ASP A 180 8.64 -20.22 10.09
C ASP A 180 8.62 -19.71 8.64
N VAL A 181 9.71 -19.10 8.17
CA VAL A 181 9.89 -18.69 6.78
C VAL A 181 9.75 -19.88 5.83
N LYS A 182 10.44 -20.99 6.11
CA LYS A 182 10.39 -22.20 5.29
C LYS A 182 8.99 -22.82 5.29
N ARG A 183 8.37 -22.95 6.46
CA ARG A 183 7.01 -23.47 6.59
C ARG A 183 6.01 -22.60 5.82
N ALA A 184 6.10 -21.29 5.92
CA ALA A 184 5.24 -20.38 5.19
C ALA A 184 5.43 -20.52 3.66
N ALA A 185 6.67 -20.64 3.19
CA ALA A 185 6.98 -20.85 1.79
C ALA A 185 6.46 -22.20 1.26
N GLU A 186 6.60 -23.29 2.03
CA GLU A 186 6.09 -24.62 1.71
C GLU A 186 4.56 -24.63 1.55
N ILE A 187 3.84 -24.03 2.49
CA ILE A 187 2.36 -23.97 2.45
C ILE A 187 1.85 -23.33 1.16
N VAL A 188 2.52 -22.29 0.66
CA VAL A 188 2.14 -21.58 -0.57
C VAL A 188 2.87 -22.10 -1.81
N HIS A 189 3.62 -23.21 -1.70
CA HIS A 189 4.41 -23.80 -2.80
C HIS A 189 5.50 -22.86 -3.37
N ALA A 190 5.95 -21.88 -2.62
CA ALA A 190 7.06 -21.01 -2.99
C ALA A 190 8.42 -21.71 -2.87
N ASP A 191 8.56 -22.71 -1.98
CA ASP A 191 9.73 -23.55 -1.79
C ASP A 191 10.24 -24.16 -3.10
N SER A 192 9.33 -24.60 -3.93
CA SER A 192 9.61 -25.28 -5.20
C SER A 192 10.48 -24.46 -6.18
N PHE A 193 10.34 -23.13 -6.20
CA PHE A 193 11.19 -22.26 -7.01
C PHE A 193 12.37 -21.71 -6.20
N ILE A 194 12.19 -21.46 -4.89
CA ILE A 194 13.24 -20.94 -4.01
C ILE A 194 14.42 -21.91 -3.95
N GLU A 195 14.17 -23.22 -3.78
CA GLU A 195 15.20 -24.25 -3.71
C GLU A 195 15.99 -24.41 -5.03
N LYS A 196 15.39 -24.04 -6.17
CA LYS A 196 16.07 -24.05 -7.47
C LYS A 196 16.94 -22.82 -7.70
N MET A 197 16.79 -21.77 -6.88
CA MET A 197 17.62 -20.57 -7.01
C MET A 197 19.03 -20.81 -6.43
N PRO A 198 20.08 -20.29 -7.07
CA PRO A 198 21.42 -20.30 -6.49
C PRO A 198 21.44 -19.57 -5.14
N GLY A 199 21.64 -20.27 -4.03
CA GLY A 199 21.58 -19.75 -2.67
C GLY A 199 20.27 -20.01 -1.93
N GLY A 200 19.21 -20.52 -2.60
CA GLY A 200 17.94 -20.85 -1.96
C GLY A 200 17.30 -19.65 -1.23
N TYR A 201 17.07 -19.79 0.06
CA TYR A 201 16.52 -18.71 0.89
C TYR A 201 17.47 -17.51 1.11
N ASP A 202 18.77 -17.69 0.90
CA ASP A 202 19.78 -16.63 0.90
C ASP A 202 20.03 -16.07 -0.51
N ALA A 203 19.26 -16.48 -1.52
CA ALA A 203 19.40 -15.98 -2.89
C ALA A 203 19.14 -14.46 -2.93
N PRO A 204 20.04 -13.68 -3.57
CA PRO A 204 19.88 -12.24 -3.64
C PRO A 204 18.71 -11.84 -4.52
N VAL A 205 17.92 -10.89 -4.05
CA VAL A 205 16.79 -10.30 -4.75
C VAL A 205 17.10 -8.84 -5.06
N THR A 206 17.01 -8.49 -6.35
CA THR A 206 17.23 -7.12 -6.82
C THR A 206 16.00 -6.25 -6.58
N GLU A 207 16.17 -4.95 -6.76
CA GLU A 207 15.08 -3.96 -6.61
C GLU A 207 13.81 -4.39 -7.36
N ARG A 208 12.69 -4.34 -6.66
CA ARG A 208 11.35 -4.76 -7.13
C ARG A 208 11.26 -6.22 -7.59
N GLY A 209 12.24 -7.05 -7.25
CA GLY A 209 12.23 -8.47 -7.63
C GLY A 209 12.26 -8.68 -9.16
N SER A 210 13.02 -7.86 -9.91
CA SER A 210 13.07 -7.90 -11.38
C SER A 210 13.53 -9.25 -11.95
N THR A 211 14.19 -10.08 -11.14
CA THR A 211 14.62 -11.44 -11.49
C THR A 211 13.54 -12.50 -11.27
N LEU A 212 12.42 -12.14 -10.61
CA LEU A 212 11.31 -13.04 -10.30
C LEU A 212 10.15 -12.84 -11.27
N SER A 213 9.46 -13.93 -11.64
CA SER A 213 8.22 -13.83 -12.40
C SER A 213 7.10 -13.17 -11.56
N ALA A 214 6.02 -12.71 -12.20
CA ALA A 214 4.88 -12.14 -11.48
C ALA A 214 4.29 -13.14 -10.47
N GLY A 215 4.14 -14.40 -10.85
CA GLY A 215 3.65 -15.45 -9.97
C GLY A 215 4.59 -15.75 -8.79
N GLN A 216 5.91 -15.77 -9.02
CA GLN A 216 6.89 -15.96 -7.94
C GLN A 216 6.83 -14.82 -6.93
N ARG A 217 6.70 -13.56 -7.37
CA ARG A 217 6.51 -12.42 -6.48
C ARG A 217 5.23 -12.57 -5.67
N GLN A 218 4.14 -13.03 -6.29
CA GLN A 218 2.87 -13.24 -5.61
C GLN A 218 2.98 -14.34 -4.54
N LEU A 219 3.60 -15.48 -4.84
CA LEU A 219 3.84 -16.55 -3.88
C LEU A 219 4.71 -16.07 -2.71
N LEU A 220 5.73 -15.24 -2.95
CA LEU A 220 6.52 -14.62 -1.86
C LEU A 220 5.67 -13.69 -1.00
N SER A 221 4.76 -12.92 -1.59
CA SER A 221 3.82 -12.09 -0.82
C SER A 221 2.90 -12.93 0.07
N PHE A 222 2.43 -14.07 -0.42
CA PHE A 222 1.64 -15.01 0.35
C PHE A 222 2.45 -15.65 1.49
N ALA A 223 3.69 -16.08 1.20
CA ALA A 223 4.60 -16.60 2.22
C ALA A 223 4.88 -15.55 3.32
N ARG A 224 5.13 -14.29 2.92
CA ARG A 224 5.26 -13.16 3.85
C ARG A 224 4.03 -13.05 4.75
N THR A 225 2.84 -13.02 4.17
CA THR A 225 1.60 -12.90 4.94
C THR A 225 1.40 -14.07 5.91
N LEU A 226 1.69 -15.30 5.49
CA LEU A 226 1.60 -16.50 6.35
C LEU A 226 2.63 -16.50 7.48
N ALA A 227 3.84 -16.02 7.24
CA ALA A 227 4.88 -15.97 8.26
C ALA A 227 4.51 -15.10 9.47
N TYR A 228 3.62 -14.12 9.27
CA TYR A 228 3.08 -13.27 10.33
C TYR A 228 1.81 -13.84 11.00
N ASP A 229 1.24 -14.91 10.47
CA ASP A 229 0.04 -15.60 10.97
C ASP A 229 -1.12 -14.66 11.39
N PRO A 230 -1.61 -13.80 10.49
CA PRO A 230 -2.66 -12.85 10.83
C PRO A 230 -4.02 -13.55 11.01
N THR A 231 -4.85 -13.01 11.91
CA THR A 231 -6.23 -13.50 12.15
C THR A 231 -7.20 -13.04 11.06
N ILE A 232 -6.98 -11.86 10.53
CA ILE A 232 -7.80 -11.23 9.47
C ILE A 232 -6.95 -11.12 8.20
N LEU A 233 -7.49 -11.53 7.07
CA LEU A 233 -6.84 -11.45 5.77
C LEU A 233 -7.59 -10.48 4.87
N VAL A 234 -6.87 -9.53 4.29
CA VAL A 234 -7.39 -8.57 3.33
C VAL A 234 -6.71 -8.82 1.99
N LEU A 235 -7.51 -9.14 0.97
CA LEU A 235 -7.05 -9.46 -0.37
C LEU A 235 -7.56 -8.40 -1.36
N ASP A 236 -6.65 -7.65 -1.95
CA ASP A 236 -6.96 -6.70 -3.02
C ASP A 236 -6.45 -7.26 -4.35
N GLU A 237 -7.37 -7.79 -5.18
CA GLU A 237 -7.13 -8.29 -6.55
C GLU A 237 -5.86 -9.16 -6.76
N ALA A 238 -5.70 -10.21 -5.96
CA ALA A 238 -4.46 -11.02 -5.83
C ALA A 238 -4.03 -11.82 -7.08
N THR A 239 -4.66 -11.69 -8.27
CA THR A 239 -4.43 -12.64 -9.39
C THR A 239 -4.36 -12.01 -10.79
N ALA A 240 -4.11 -10.72 -10.97
CA ALA A 240 -4.04 -10.09 -12.30
C ALA A 240 -2.75 -10.47 -13.06
N ASN A 241 -2.86 -10.73 -14.38
CA ASN A 241 -1.74 -10.93 -15.33
C ASN A 241 -0.76 -12.08 -15.06
N ILE A 242 -1.27 -13.27 -14.75
CA ILE A 242 -0.45 -14.47 -14.49
C ILE A 242 -0.71 -15.52 -15.55
N ASP A 243 0.33 -16.27 -15.93
CA ASP A 243 0.22 -17.41 -16.86
C ASP A 243 -0.60 -18.56 -16.26
N THR A 244 -1.24 -19.35 -17.11
CA THR A 244 -2.22 -20.38 -16.73
C THR A 244 -1.64 -21.47 -15.80
N GLU A 245 -0.38 -21.83 -15.95
CA GLU A 245 0.27 -22.86 -15.12
C GLU A 245 0.51 -22.32 -13.69
N THR A 246 0.98 -21.11 -13.58
CA THR A 246 1.20 -20.43 -12.29
C THR A 246 -0.13 -20.04 -11.61
N GLU A 247 -1.20 -19.80 -12.37
CA GLU A 247 -2.53 -19.47 -11.84
C GLU A 247 -3.11 -20.60 -10.96
N ALA A 248 -2.94 -21.85 -11.36
CA ALA A 248 -3.40 -22.98 -10.55
C ALA A 248 -2.66 -23.07 -9.20
N LEU A 249 -1.34 -22.82 -9.19
CA LEU A 249 -0.54 -22.78 -7.97
C LEU A 249 -0.97 -21.62 -7.07
N ILE A 250 -1.18 -20.44 -7.62
CA ILE A 250 -1.62 -19.26 -6.87
C ILE A 250 -3.01 -19.47 -6.28
N THR A 251 -3.94 -20.07 -7.02
CA THR A 251 -5.28 -20.39 -6.51
C THR A 251 -5.20 -21.38 -5.36
N SER A 252 -4.37 -22.41 -5.46
CA SER A 252 -4.12 -23.36 -4.38
C SER A 252 -3.51 -22.69 -3.15
N ALA A 253 -2.48 -21.86 -3.36
CA ALA A 253 -1.82 -21.09 -2.31
C ALA A 253 -2.78 -20.11 -1.60
N LEU A 254 -3.64 -19.44 -2.38
CA LEU A 254 -4.66 -18.53 -1.86
C LEU A 254 -5.69 -19.27 -0.99
N ALA A 255 -6.13 -20.46 -1.40
CA ALA A 255 -7.05 -21.29 -0.62
C ALA A 255 -6.43 -21.65 0.74
N LYS A 256 -5.14 -22.04 0.76
CA LYS A 256 -4.38 -22.33 1.98
C LYS A 256 -4.19 -21.08 2.85
N LEU A 257 -3.90 -19.95 2.25
CA LEU A 257 -3.77 -18.68 2.97
C LEU A 257 -5.06 -18.29 3.68
N MET A 258 -6.23 -18.53 3.08
CA MET A 258 -7.55 -18.20 3.64
C MET A 258 -8.05 -19.22 4.70
N GLU A 259 -7.42 -20.37 4.85
CA GLU A 259 -7.88 -21.43 5.75
C GLU A 259 -7.79 -20.98 7.21
N GLY A 260 -8.93 -21.06 7.93
CA GLY A 260 -9.02 -20.69 9.35
C GLY A 260 -8.98 -19.19 9.67
N ARG A 261 -8.98 -18.31 8.66
CA ARG A 261 -8.87 -16.85 8.82
C ARG A 261 -10.13 -16.14 8.36
N THR A 262 -10.50 -15.05 9.05
CA THR A 262 -11.51 -14.12 8.53
C THR A 262 -10.96 -13.44 7.29
N THR A 263 -11.61 -13.62 6.15
CA THR A 263 -11.08 -13.13 4.87
C THR A 263 -12.00 -12.12 4.22
N ILE A 264 -11.44 -10.98 3.85
CA ILE A 264 -12.11 -9.94 3.10
C ILE A 264 -11.39 -9.81 1.76
N MET A 265 -12.15 -9.95 0.67
CA MET A 265 -11.57 -9.87 -0.66
C MET A 265 -12.30 -8.86 -1.55
N VAL A 266 -11.55 -8.05 -2.26
CA VAL A 266 -12.04 -7.30 -3.41
C VAL A 266 -11.75 -8.15 -4.63
N ALA A 267 -12.79 -8.74 -5.20
CA ALA A 267 -12.63 -9.72 -6.24
C ALA A 267 -13.03 -9.13 -7.61
N HIS A 268 -12.13 -9.33 -8.57
CA HIS A 268 -12.36 -9.05 -9.97
C HIS A 268 -12.47 -10.33 -10.81
N ARG A 269 -12.22 -11.52 -10.21
CA ARG A 269 -12.36 -12.82 -10.89
C ARG A 269 -13.50 -13.65 -10.30
N LEU A 270 -14.32 -14.19 -11.17
CA LEU A 270 -15.46 -15.05 -10.81
C LEU A 270 -15.07 -16.27 -9.98
N SER A 271 -13.92 -16.88 -10.29
CA SER A 271 -13.42 -18.05 -9.57
C SER A 271 -13.20 -17.79 -8.07
N THR A 272 -12.76 -16.59 -7.72
CA THR A 272 -12.55 -16.20 -6.31
C THR A 272 -13.86 -15.87 -5.61
N ILE A 273 -14.80 -15.22 -6.31
CA ILE A 273 -16.09 -14.79 -5.77
C ILE A 273 -17.00 -15.99 -5.45
N GLN A 274 -16.99 -17.02 -6.28
CA GLN A 274 -17.86 -18.19 -6.14
C GLN A 274 -17.60 -19.00 -4.85
N HIS A 275 -16.40 -18.91 -4.30
CA HIS A 275 -16.00 -19.62 -3.08
C HIS A 275 -16.14 -18.78 -1.79
N ALA A 276 -16.65 -17.53 -1.90
CA ALA A 276 -16.96 -16.72 -0.73
C ALA A 276 -18.22 -17.21 -0.04
N ASP A 277 -18.20 -17.21 1.30
CA ASP A 277 -19.37 -17.54 2.11
C ASP A 277 -20.47 -16.49 1.95
N LYS A 278 -20.05 -15.22 1.72
CA LYS A 278 -20.93 -14.08 1.54
C LYS A 278 -20.36 -13.10 0.52
N ILE A 279 -21.23 -12.58 -0.29
CA ILE A 279 -20.92 -11.56 -1.30
C ILE A 279 -21.67 -10.28 -0.93
N ILE A 280 -20.98 -9.15 -0.92
CA ILE A 280 -21.54 -7.82 -0.70
C ILE A 280 -21.36 -7.00 -1.98
N VAL A 281 -22.48 -6.60 -2.58
CA VAL A 281 -22.50 -5.84 -3.83
C VAL A 281 -22.58 -4.36 -3.51
N MET A 282 -21.56 -3.62 -3.94
CA MET A 282 -21.45 -2.19 -3.74
C MET A 282 -21.77 -1.39 -5.01
N HIS A 283 -22.50 -0.31 -4.85
CA HIS A 283 -22.74 0.64 -5.92
C HIS A 283 -22.83 2.07 -5.36
N GLN A 284 -22.00 2.97 -5.91
CA GLN A 284 -21.96 4.39 -5.53
C GLN A 284 -21.86 4.62 -4.00
N GLY A 285 -20.99 3.86 -3.35
CA GLY A 285 -20.71 3.99 -1.93
C GLY A 285 -21.77 3.37 -1.01
N GLN A 286 -22.69 2.55 -1.51
CA GLN A 286 -23.73 1.89 -0.74
C GLN A 286 -23.74 0.38 -0.99
N ILE A 287 -24.16 -0.38 0.01
CA ILE A 287 -24.47 -1.81 -0.16
C ILE A 287 -25.84 -1.92 -0.81
N LYS A 288 -25.93 -2.62 -1.93
CA LYS A 288 -27.18 -2.83 -2.68
C LYS A 288 -27.74 -4.23 -2.52
N GLU A 289 -26.87 -5.23 -2.49
CA GLU A 289 -27.23 -6.63 -2.35
C GLU A 289 -26.22 -7.31 -1.46
N ALA A 290 -26.63 -8.31 -0.69
CA ALA A 290 -25.77 -9.17 0.08
C ALA A 290 -26.38 -10.58 0.16
N GLY A 291 -25.55 -11.61 0.01
CA GLY A 291 -25.98 -13.02 0.06
C GLY A 291 -24.92 -13.95 -0.49
N THR A 292 -25.24 -15.21 -0.63
CA THR A 292 -24.41 -16.21 -1.29
C THR A 292 -24.44 -16.03 -2.81
N HIS A 293 -23.49 -16.63 -3.52
CA HIS A 293 -23.44 -16.63 -4.98
C HIS A 293 -24.77 -17.09 -5.61
N GLN A 294 -25.36 -18.18 -5.12
CA GLN A 294 -26.58 -18.73 -5.67
C GLN A 294 -27.80 -17.84 -5.41
N GLU A 295 -27.93 -17.30 -4.20
CA GLU A 295 -29.01 -16.39 -3.82
C GLU A 295 -29.00 -15.11 -4.69
N LEU A 296 -27.82 -14.52 -4.88
CA LEU A 296 -27.68 -13.30 -5.66
C LEU A 296 -27.92 -13.52 -7.17
N LEU A 297 -27.52 -14.68 -7.69
CA LEU A 297 -27.89 -15.06 -9.08
C LEU A 297 -29.40 -15.21 -9.26
N ALA A 298 -30.10 -15.83 -8.28
CA ALA A 298 -31.55 -16.02 -8.32
C ALA A 298 -32.33 -14.72 -8.21
N GLN A 299 -31.80 -13.70 -7.50
CA GLN A 299 -32.40 -12.37 -7.37
C GLN A 299 -32.44 -11.60 -8.68
N ASN A 300 -31.59 -11.97 -9.66
CA ASN A 300 -31.54 -11.32 -10.99
C ASN A 300 -31.24 -9.81 -10.91
N GLY A 301 -30.50 -9.39 -9.89
CA GLY A 301 -30.22 -8.02 -9.54
C GLY A 301 -28.92 -7.46 -10.16
N LEU A 302 -28.24 -6.58 -9.43
CA LEU A 302 -26.98 -5.96 -9.85
C LEU A 302 -25.85 -6.99 -9.94
N TYR A 303 -25.80 -7.94 -8.99
CA TYR A 303 -24.82 -9.02 -9.01
C TYR A 303 -24.88 -9.84 -10.29
N ARG A 304 -26.08 -10.24 -10.72
CA ARG A 304 -26.28 -11.00 -11.95
C ARG A 304 -25.75 -10.27 -13.17
N LYS A 305 -26.01 -8.96 -13.25
CA LYS A 305 -25.49 -8.13 -14.36
C LYS A 305 -23.96 -8.07 -14.38
N LEU A 306 -23.33 -7.93 -13.21
CA LEU A 306 -21.87 -7.92 -13.09
C LEU A 306 -21.29 -9.29 -13.47
N TYR A 307 -21.94 -10.36 -13.04
CA TYR A 307 -21.55 -11.74 -13.35
C TYR A 307 -21.59 -12.01 -14.86
N ASP A 308 -22.72 -11.64 -15.52
CA ASP A 308 -22.90 -11.85 -16.96
C ASP A 308 -21.89 -11.02 -17.80
N LEU A 309 -21.52 -9.81 -17.36
CA LEU A 309 -20.49 -9.00 -18.01
C LEU A 309 -19.11 -9.66 -17.93
N GLN A 310 -18.72 -10.21 -16.78
CA GLN A 310 -17.43 -10.88 -16.60
C GLN A 310 -17.34 -12.20 -17.39
N LEU A 311 -18.45 -12.91 -17.60
CA LEU A 311 -18.49 -14.10 -18.45
C LEU A 311 -18.27 -13.79 -19.94
N VAL A 312 -18.51 -12.55 -20.37
CA VAL A 312 -18.30 -12.13 -21.76
C VAL A 312 -16.85 -11.72 -22.00
N GLU A 313 -16.16 -11.27 -20.94
CA GLU A 313 -14.73 -10.84 -21.00
C GLU A 313 -13.73 -11.97 -20.74
N ALA A 314 -14.18 -13.13 -20.27
CA ALA A 314 -13.36 -14.32 -19.98
C ALA A 314 -13.43 -15.31 -21.16
#